data_a9ae86e33065411db8a10f89caa43e68
#
_entry.id   a9ae86e33065411db8a10f89caa43e68
#
_cell.length_a   1.000
_cell.length_b   1.000
_cell.length_c   1.000
_cell.angle_alpha   90.00
_cell.angle_beta   90.00
_cell.angle_gamma   90.00
#
_symmetry.space_group_name_H-M   'P 1'
#
loop_
_entity.id
_entity.type
_entity.pdbx_description
1 polymer ?
#
loop_
_entity_poly.entity_id
_entity_poly.type
_entity_poly.pdbx_seq_one_letter_code
_entity_poly.pdbx_strand_id
1 'polypeptide(L)'
;MSIYDIDDYLARAKTFIEAGDENSLRHACLELRLALERIVYQKLEQIGPKLPPAIFRKWQPDKALKMLRSFEPKADLNMSIEFTGPDGVPFPIGDYKMFSVDWLNKHYQKLGSFLHAPALADTRNLKLTPTTVQEILDEIERVASATLVMSINKIDTFTCDACGKEMYASQSQVEASATVECPTCGNKHLVRCENEETYIVEPSNLCIAPCMKCKSPMAIEHLEVNERKACWNCGQLHHFDWVYTMVQPDSEASSKIEA
;
A
#
# COMPACT_ATOMS: atom_id res chain seq x y z
N MET A 1 11.97 12.80 27.31
CA MET A 1 10.59 12.71 26.80
C MET A 1 10.65 13.15 25.34
N SER A 2 10.35 12.27 24.42
CA SER A 2 10.37 12.61 22.97
C SER A 2 9.08 13.32 22.63
N ILE A 3 9.14 14.48 21.95
CA ILE A 3 7.95 15.20 21.45
C ILE A 3 7.18 14.38 20.37
N TYR A 4 7.70 13.22 20.01
CA TYR A 4 7.13 12.27 19.03
C TYR A 4 6.61 11.00 19.69
N ASP A 5 6.23 11.04 20.97
CA ASP A 5 5.60 9.91 21.67
C ASP A 5 4.14 9.77 21.23
N ILE A 6 3.74 8.55 20.90
CA ILE A 6 2.38 8.25 20.46
C ILE A 6 1.39 8.57 21.56
N ASP A 7 1.69 8.21 22.80
CA ASP A 7 0.82 8.44 23.96
C ASP A 7 0.56 9.92 24.19
N ASP A 8 1.56 10.78 23.96
CA ASP A 8 1.43 12.23 24.06
C ASP A 8 0.47 12.78 23.00
N TYR A 9 0.55 12.28 21.75
CA TYR A 9 -0.38 12.68 20.68
C TYR A 9 -1.82 12.26 21.02
N LEU A 10 -2.02 11.03 21.50
CA LEU A 10 -3.34 10.50 21.84
C LEU A 10 -3.93 11.24 23.06
N ALA A 11 -3.14 11.53 24.06
CA ALA A 11 -3.58 12.31 25.25
C ALA A 11 -4.06 13.71 24.85
N ARG A 12 -3.30 14.42 24.00
CA ARG A 12 -3.70 15.75 23.52
C ARG A 12 -4.95 15.67 22.64
N ALA A 13 -5.05 14.67 21.76
CA ALA A 13 -6.23 14.47 20.93
C ALA A 13 -7.49 14.25 21.79
N LYS A 14 -7.43 13.44 22.85
CA LYS A 14 -8.54 13.24 23.79
C LYS A 14 -8.99 14.55 24.43
N THR A 15 -8.07 15.34 24.94
CA THR A 15 -8.37 16.64 25.55
C THR A 15 -9.10 17.57 24.56
N PHE A 16 -8.66 17.59 23.31
CA PHE A 16 -9.30 18.41 22.28
C PHE A 16 -10.69 17.87 21.87
N ILE A 17 -10.88 16.55 21.84
CA ILE A 17 -12.20 15.94 21.57
C ILE A 17 -13.18 16.27 22.71
N GLU A 18 -12.73 16.20 23.95
CA GLU A 18 -13.55 16.53 25.14
C GLU A 18 -13.98 18.01 25.15
N ALA A 19 -13.13 18.93 24.66
CA ALA A 19 -13.49 20.34 24.52
C ALA A 19 -14.61 20.57 23.50
N GLY A 20 -14.68 19.77 22.43
CA GLY A 20 -15.80 19.62 21.52
C GLY A 20 -16.08 20.78 20.57
N ASP A 21 -15.42 21.92 20.72
CA ASP A 21 -15.56 23.05 19.79
C ASP A 21 -14.79 22.80 18.48
N GLU A 22 -15.15 23.51 17.40
CA GLU A 22 -14.59 23.29 16.06
C GLU A 22 -13.06 23.46 16.01
N ASN A 23 -12.50 24.43 16.73
CA ASN A 23 -11.06 24.67 16.72
C ASN A 23 -10.33 23.54 17.45
N SER A 24 -10.83 23.13 18.61
CA SER A 24 -10.30 22.00 19.36
C SER A 24 -10.36 20.71 18.55
N LEU A 25 -11.46 20.43 17.85
CA LEU A 25 -11.57 19.26 16.97
C LEU A 25 -10.58 19.31 15.80
N ARG A 26 -10.26 20.47 15.25
CA ARG A 26 -9.20 20.62 14.25
C ARG A 26 -7.82 20.28 14.83
N HIS A 27 -7.53 20.73 16.06
CA HIS A 27 -6.29 20.35 16.75
C HIS A 27 -6.24 18.84 17.00
N ALA A 28 -7.35 18.23 17.41
CA ALA A 28 -7.45 16.78 17.54
C ALA A 28 -7.11 16.05 16.21
N CYS A 29 -7.63 16.57 15.07
CA CYS A 29 -7.30 16.01 13.76
C CYS A 29 -5.81 16.08 13.43
N LEU A 30 -5.12 17.16 13.83
CA LEU A 30 -3.66 17.29 13.67
C LEU A 30 -2.93 16.25 14.50
N GLU A 31 -3.25 16.14 15.79
CA GLU A 31 -2.63 15.19 16.71
C GLU A 31 -2.81 13.73 16.24
N LEU A 32 -4.03 13.37 15.82
CA LEU A 32 -4.32 12.03 15.30
C LEU A 32 -3.58 11.74 13.99
N ARG A 33 -3.41 12.74 13.12
CA ARG A 33 -2.63 12.60 11.90
C ARG A 33 -1.16 12.32 12.19
N LEU A 34 -0.58 13.05 13.15
CA LEU A 34 0.80 12.83 13.60
C LEU A 34 0.97 11.47 14.29
N ALA A 35 -0.03 11.03 15.07
CA ALA A 35 -0.05 9.70 15.67
C ALA A 35 -0.05 8.59 14.60
N LEU A 36 -0.86 8.71 13.53
CA LEU A 36 -0.86 7.77 12.41
C LEU A 36 0.50 7.68 11.73
N GLU A 37 1.13 8.83 11.47
CA GLU A 37 2.49 8.88 10.89
C GLU A 37 3.48 8.18 11.81
N ARG A 38 3.47 8.50 13.09
CA ARG A 38 4.42 7.94 14.06
C ARG A 38 4.26 6.43 14.22
N ILE A 39 3.04 5.90 14.30
CA ILE A 39 2.79 4.46 14.41
C ILE A 39 3.35 3.72 13.20
N VAL A 40 3.05 4.19 11.99
CA VAL A 40 3.54 3.53 10.76
C VAL A 40 5.06 3.56 10.72
N TYR A 41 5.68 4.71 10.98
CA TYR A 41 7.14 4.82 10.94
C TYR A 41 7.82 4.01 12.04
N GLN A 42 7.25 3.96 13.25
CA GLN A 42 7.78 3.11 14.32
C GLN A 42 7.72 1.62 13.94
N LYS A 43 6.64 1.17 13.30
CA LYS A 43 6.56 -0.21 12.79
C LYS A 43 7.62 -0.50 11.73
N LEU A 44 7.88 0.43 10.81
CA LEU A 44 8.95 0.30 9.83
C LEU A 44 10.34 0.28 10.47
N GLU A 45 10.58 1.14 11.47
CA GLU A 45 11.81 1.15 12.25
C GLU A 45 12.05 -0.17 12.99
N GLN A 46 11.00 -0.77 13.55
CA GLN A 46 11.06 -2.06 14.25
C GLN A 46 11.39 -3.23 13.31
N ILE A 47 10.91 -3.22 12.07
CA ILE A 47 11.29 -4.20 11.04
C ILE A 47 12.78 -4.01 10.68
N GLY A 48 13.25 -2.77 10.72
CA GLY A 48 14.66 -2.41 10.73
C GLY A 48 15.35 -2.44 9.35
N PRO A 49 16.68 -2.67 9.33
CA PRO A 49 17.54 -2.45 8.16
C PRO A 49 17.29 -3.44 7.01
N LYS A 50 16.45 -4.44 7.20
CA LYS A 50 16.03 -5.36 6.14
C LYS A 50 15.09 -4.71 5.14
N LEU A 51 14.48 -3.57 5.51
CA LEU A 51 13.60 -2.84 4.60
C LEU A 51 14.38 -2.03 3.56
N PRO A 52 13.89 -1.99 2.33
CA PRO A 52 14.49 -1.16 1.29
C PRO A 52 14.56 0.32 1.70
N PRO A 53 15.68 1.03 1.44
CA PRO A 53 15.81 2.44 1.79
C PRO A 53 14.74 3.35 1.18
N ALA A 54 14.13 2.94 0.08
CA ALA A 54 13.07 3.69 -0.60
C ALA A 54 11.81 3.84 0.25
N ILE A 55 11.52 2.89 1.17
CA ILE A 55 10.34 2.96 2.05
C ILE A 55 10.49 4.06 3.10
N PHE A 56 11.68 4.23 3.67
CA PHE A 56 11.98 5.25 4.67
C PHE A 56 11.94 6.69 4.11
N ARG A 57 11.95 6.83 2.78
CA ARG A 57 11.80 8.12 2.09
C ARG A 57 10.34 8.50 1.84
N LYS A 58 9.39 7.62 2.16
CA LYS A 58 7.95 7.89 2.02
C LYS A 58 7.44 8.62 3.26
N TRP A 59 7.19 9.93 3.12
CA TRP A 59 6.65 10.76 4.20
C TRP A 59 5.14 10.57 4.43
N GLN A 60 4.41 9.95 3.50
CA GLN A 60 2.99 9.64 3.64
C GLN A 60 2.82 8.21 4.17
N PRO A 61 2.20 8.01 5.33
CA PRO A 61 2.14 6.71 6.00
C PRO A 61 1.34 5.67 5.20
N ASP A 62 0.26 6.08 4.51
CA ASP A 62 -0.52 5.23 3.62
C ASP A 62 0.31 4.69 2.45
N LYS A 63 1.16 5.53 1.85
CA LYS A 63 2.05 5.11 0.77
C LYS A 63 3.20 4.23 1.26
N ALA A 64 3.72 4.50 2.47
CA ALA A 64 4.74 3.67 3.08
C ALA A 64 4.18 2.27 3.40
N LEU A 65 2.98 2.19 3.98
CA LEU A 65 2.32 0.91 4.27
C LEU A 65 1.92 0.17 2.98
N LYS A 66 1.43 0.87 1.96
CA LYS A 66 1.14 0.27 0.65
C LYS A 66 2.40 -0.34 0.03
N MET A 67 3.53 0.34 0.13
CA MET A 67 4.81 -0.17 -0.36
C MET A 67 5.25 -1.39 0.45
N LEU A 68 5.13 -1.38 1.78
CA LEU A 68 5.40 -2.54 2.62
C LEU A 68 4.53 -3.74 2.22
N ARG A 69 3.22 -3.53 2.03
CA ARG A 69 2.30 -4.59 1.62
C ARG A 69 2.62 -5.17 0.24
N SER A 70 3.23 -4.42 -0.67
CA SER A 70 3.57 -4.93 -2.00
C SER A 70 4.58 -6.07 -1.98
N PHE A 71 5.41 -6.19 -0.95
CA PHE A 71 6.36 -7.29 -0.77
C PHE A 71 6.13 -8.12 0.50
N GLU A 72 5.29 -7.66 1.43
CA GLU A 72 4.82 -8.43 2.58
C GLU A 72 3.29 -8.35 2.67
N PRO A 73 2.56 -9.26 2.00
CA PRO A 73 1.10 -9.21 1.90
C PRO A 73 0.37 -9.23 3.23
N LYS A 74 1.04 -9.67 4.30
CA LYS A 74 0.47 -9.73 5.66
C LYS A 74 0.75 -8.48 6.49
N ALA A 75 1.41 -7.48 5.93
CA ALA A 75 1.84 -6.29 6.67
C ALA A 75 0.69 -5.48 7.27
N ASP A 76 -0.51 -5.51 6.70
CA ASP A 76 -1.70 -4.81 7.16
C ASP A 76 -2.78 -5.74 7.77
N LEU A 77 -2.40 -6.99 8.10
CA LEU A 77 -3.28 -7.92 8.80
C LEU A 77 -3.13 -7.76 10.32
N ASN A 78 -4.15 -8.23 11.04
CA ASN A 78 -4.10 -8.37 12.49
C ASN A 78 -3.97 -9.85 12.83
N MET A 79 -3.13 -10.19 13.81
CA MET A 79 -2.85 -11.57 14.21
C MET A 79 -2.70 -11.64 15.71
N SER A 80 -3.27 -12.69 16.34
CA SER A 80 -3.03 -13.05 17.73
C SER A 80 -2.24 -14.36 17.77
N ILE A 81 -1.23 -14.43 18.63
CA ILE A 81 -0.43 -15.64 18.84
C ILE A 81 -0.70 -16.15 20.22
N GLU A 82 -1.10 -17.42 20.29
CA GLU A 82 -1.31 -18.17 21.53
C GLU A 82 -0.39 -19.40 21.54
N PHE A 83 0.07 -19.75 22.71
CA PHE A 83 0.81 -20.98 22.95
C PHE A 83 -0.08 -21.95 23.74
N THR A 84 -0.18 -23.18 23.29
CA THR A 84 -0.87 -24.24 24.06
C THR A 84 0.18 -25.12 24.73
N GLY A 85 0.22 -25.07 26.04
CA GLY A 85 1.11 -25.90 26.88
C GLY A 85 0.75 -27.40 26.86
N PRO A 86 1.57 -28.26 27.47
CA PRO A 86 1.30 -29.68 27.57
C PRO A 86 0.02 -30.02 28.31
N ASP A 87 -0.48 -29.12 29.15
CA ASP A 87 -1.74 -29.18 29.89
C ASP A 87 -2.99 -28.85 29.05
N GLY A 88 -2.78 -28.48 27.76
CA GLY A 88 -3.85 -28.10 26.83
C GLY A 88 -4.45 -26.72 27.09
N VAL A 89 -3.92 -25.92 28.00
CA VAL A 89 -4.41 -24.57 28.30
C VAL A 89 -3.74 -23.57 27.39
N PRO A 90 -4.50 -22.81 26.56
CA PRO A 90 -3.94 -21.75 25.75
C PRO A 90 -3.52 -20.55 26.60
N PHE A 91 -2.37 -19.99 26.28
CA PHE A 91 -1.85 -18.81 26.93
C PHE A 91 -1.45 -17.79 25.84
N PRO A 92 -1.92 -16.53 25.89
CA PRO A 92 -1.65 -15.55 24.88
C PRO A 92 -0.20 -15.06 24.96
N ILE A 93 0.49 -15.06 23.80
CA ILE A 93 1.83 -14.48 23.65
C ILE A 93 1.71 -12.99 23.30
N GLY A 94 0.78 -12.64 22.44
CA GLY A 94 0.54 -11.26 22.07
C GLY A 94 -0.20 -11.07 20.75
N ASP A 95 -0.44 -9.79 20.42
CA ASP A 95 -1.17 -9.35 19.25
C ASP A 95 -0.29 -8.48 18.35
N TYR A 96 -0.26 -8.81 17.06
CA TYR A 96 0.15 -7.89 16.00
C TYR A 96 -1.08 -7.16 15.47
N LYS A 97 -1.07 -5.84 15.54
CA LYS A 97 -2.17 -5.00 15.07
C LYS A 97 -1.62 -3.92 14.12
N MET A 98 -2.31 -3.74 12.99
CA MET A 98 -1.99 -2.71 12.03
C MET A 98 -3.27 -2.19 11.37
N PHE A 99 -3.21 -0.99 10.80
CA PHE A 99 -4.27 -0.45 9.94
C PHE A 99 -4.30 -1.20 8.62
N SER A 100 -5.48 -1.39 8.02
CA SER A 100 -5.50 -1.71 6.59
C SER A 100 -5.04 -0.50 5.76
N VAL A 101 -4.43 -0.75 4.60
CA VAL A 101 -4.00 0.33 3.69
C VAL A 101 -5.16 1.25 3.33
N ASP A 102 -6.34 0.68 3.08
CA ASP A 102 -7.53 1.44 2.69
C ASP A 102 -8.08 2.31 3.83
N TRP A 103 -8.11 1.75 5.05
CA TRP A 103 -8.53 2.50 6.23
C TRP A 103 -7.57 3.66 6.49
N LEU A 104 -6.26 3.40 6.47
CA LEU A 104 -5.23 4.41 6.70
C LEU A 104 -5.31 5.53 5.66
N ASN A 105 -5.37 5.20 4.37
CA ASN A 105 -5.51 6.19 3.31
C ASN A 105 -6.76 7.05 3.51
N LYS A 106 -7.93 6.41 3.69
CA LYS A 106 -9.22 7.10 3.88
C LYS A 106 -9.16 8.10 5.04
N HIS A 107 -8.69 7.65 6.21
CA HIS A 107 -8.75 8.48 7.42
C HIS A 107 -7.61 9.49 7.48
N TYR A 108 -6.43 9.18 6.96
CA TYR A 108 -5.34 10.14 6.83
C TYR A 108 -5.71 11.32 5.92
N GLN A 109 -6.36 11.06 4.78
CA GLN A 109 -6.87 12.10 3.89
C GLN A 109 -8.04 12.85 4.52
N LYS A 110 -8.96 12.16 5.21
CA LYS A 110 -10.09 12.79 5.92
C LYS A 110 -9.61 13.76 6.99
N LEU A 111 -8.67 13.35 7.85
CA LEU A 111 -8.07 14.24 8.85
C LEU A 111 -7.40 15.44 8.18
N GLY A 112 -6.67 15.23 7.09
CA GLY A 112 -6.04 16.32 6.32
C GLY A 112 -7.05 17.31 5.77
N SER A 113 -8.23 16.86 5.30
CA SER A 113 -9.26 17.75 4.73
C SER A 113 -9.85 18.74 5.75
N PHE A 114 -9.82 18.40 7.04
CA PHE A 114 -10.25 19.31 8.11
C PHE A 114 -9.19 20.35 8.49
N LEU A 115 -7.93 20.13 8.10
CA LEU A 115 -6.82 21.04 8.39
C LEU A 115 -6.62 22.11 7.31
N HIS A 116 -7.18 21.90 6.12
CA HIS A 116 -7.07 22.84 5.01
C HIS A 116 -8.32 23.71 4.88
N ALA A 117 -8.14 24.93 4.39
CA ALA A 117 -9.27 25.75 3.95
C ALA A 117 -9.97 25.04 2.76
N PRO A 118 -11.32 25.05 2.72
CA PRO A 118 -12.04 24.48 1.59
C PRO A 118 -11.70 25.24 0.30
N ALA A 119 -11.58 24.52 -0.82
CA ALA A 119 -11.44 25.16 -2.12
C ALA A 119 -12.69 25.97 -2.47
N LEU A 120 -12.56 27.06 -3.21
CA LEU A 120 -13.68 27.95 -3.58
C LEU A 120 -14.83 27.22 -4.31
N ALA A 121 -14.51 26.13 -5.02
CA ALA A 121 -15.49 25.28 -5.71
C ALA A 121 -15.96 24.08 -4.88
N ASP A 122 -15.50 23.95 -3.64
CA ASP A 122 -15.84 22.80 -2.79
C ASP A 122 -17.18 23.03 -2.09
N THR A 123 -18.22 22.39 -2.60
CA THR A 123 -19.57 22.39 -2.03
C THR A 123 -19.78 21.32 -0.96
N ARG A 124 -18.74 20.53 -0.63
CA ARG A 124 -18.84 19.48 0.38
C ARG A 124 -18.95 20.08 1.77
N ASN A 125 -20.09 19.88 2.39
CA ASN A 125 -20.31 20.28 3.78
C ASN A 125 -19.69 19.22 4.72
N LEU A 126 -18.36 19.23 4.85
CA LEU A 126 -17.62 18.33 5.73
C LEU A 126 -17.89 18.75 7.18
N LYS A 127 -18.86 18.12 7.82
CA LYS A 127 -19.10 18.32 9.25
C LYS A 127 -18.05 17.56 10.06
N LEU A 128 -17.22 18.30 10.75
CA LEU A 128 -16.32 17.78 11.77
C LEU A 128 -17.14 17.60 13.07
N THR A 129 -17.29 16.35 13.51
CA THR A 129 -18.03 16.03 14.73
C THR A 129 -17.14 15.30 15.73
N PRO A 130 -17.34 15.47 17.06
CA PRO A 130 -16.59 14.72 18.06
C PRO A 130 -16.63 13.20 17.84
N THR A 131 -17.80 12.65 17.48
CA THR A 131 -17.98 11.22 17.21
C THR A 131 -17.08 10.72 16.10
N THR A 132 -16.99 11.45 14.98
CA THR A 132 -16.12 11.06 13.86
C THR A 132 -14.64 11.04 14.25
N VAL A 133 -14.21 11.99 15.08
CA VAL A 133 -12.82 12.08 15.53
C VAL A 133 -12.53 10.99 16.56
N GLN A 134 -13.50 10.71 17.43
CA GLN A 134 -13.41 9.63 18.43
C GLN A 134 -13.26 8.25 17.79
N GLU A 135 -14.06 7.92 16.76
CA GLU A 135 -13.93 6.65 16.02
C GLU A 135 -12.53 6.44 15.45
N ILE A 136 -11.88 7.51 14.98
CA ILE A 136 -10.52 7.44 14.48
C ILE A 136 -9.52 7.26 15.64
N LEU A 137 -9.70 7.96 16.75
CA LEU A 137 -8.89 7.80 17.95
C LEU A 137 -8.94 6.35 18.46
N ASP A 138 -10.14 5.77 18.59
CA ASP A 138 -10.34 4.41 19.11
C ASP A 138 -9.57 3.38 18.25
N GLU A 139 -9.60 3.53 16.93
CA GLU A 139 -8.85 2.63 16.03
C GLU A 139 -7.32 2.84 16.15
N ILE A 140 -6.87 4.07 16.34
CA ILE A 140 -5.44 4.37 16.55
C ILE A 140 -4.98 3.74 17.88
N GLU A 141 -5.75 3.86 18.96
CA GLU A 141 -5.47 3.22 20.24
C GLU A 141 -5.42 1.70 20.14
N ARG A 142 -6.37 1.11 19.39
CA ARG A 142 -6.36 -0.33 19.13
C ARG A 142 -5.03 -0.78 18.48
N VAL A 143 -4.53 -0.05 17.50
CA VAL A 143 -3.26 -0.39 16.83
C VAL A 143 -2.06 -0.08 17.72
N ALA A 144 -2.08 1.03 18.47
CA ALA A 144 -1.03 1.39 19.41
C ALA A 144 -0.86 0.35 20.53
N SER A 145 -1.94 -0.35 20.92
CA SER A 145 -1.91 -1.40 21.94
C SER A 145 -1.30 -2.73 21.46
N ALA A 146 -0.76 -2.80 20.23
CA ALA A 146 -0.10 -4.00 19.72
C ALA A 146 1.14 -4.37 20.55
N THR A 147 1.27 -5.66 20.89
CA THR A 147 2.38 -6.18 21.72
C THR A 147 3.43 -6.91 20.90
N LEU A 148 3.12 -7.28 19.65
CA LEU A 148 4.01 -7.99 18.74
C LEU A 148 4.46 -7.10 17.58
N VAL A 149 5.66 -7.39 17.10
CA VAL A 149 6.27 -6.78 15.91
C VAL A 149 6.43 -7.83 14.82
N MET A 150 6.08 -7.48 13.59
CA MET A 150 6.36 -8.33 12.43
C MET A 150 7.87 -8.39 12.18
N SER A 151 8.40 -9.59 11.90
CA SER A 151 9.76 -9.78 11.43
C SER A 151 9.74 -10.24 9.97
N ILE A 152 10.56 -9.60 9.15
CA ILE A 152 10.77 -9.96 7.74
C ILE A 152 12.19 -10.55 7.62
N ASN A 153 12.30 -11.77 7.05
CA ASN A 153 13.57 -12.47 7.01
C ASN A 153 14.51 -11.93 5.93
N LYS A 154 14.05 -11.88 4.68
CA LYS A 154 14.80 -11.41 3.52
C LYS A 154 13.88 -10.69 2.56
N ILE A 155 14.37 -9.62 1.95
CA ILE A 155 13.71 -8.87 0.88
C ILE A 155 14.68 -8.77 -0.28
N ASP A 156 14.24 -9.19 -1.44
CA ASP A 156 14.98 -9.07 -2.68
C ASP A 156 14.47 -7.88 -3.48
N THR A 157 15.40 -7.21 -4.17
CA THR A 157 15.11 -6.00 -4.96
C THR A 157 15.28 -6.30 -6.44
N PHE A 158 14.30 -5.90 -7.24
CA PHE A 158 14.28 -6.06 -8.69
C PHE A 158 14.02 -4.72 -9.37
N THR A 159 14.24 -4.68 -10.68
CA THR A 159 13.86 -3.52 -11.48
C THR A 159 12.59 -3.85 -12.27
N CYS A 160 11.58 -3.03 -12.15
CA CYS A 160 10.37 -3.15 -12.96
C CYS A 160 10.70 -2.85 -14.43
N ASP A 161 10.40 -3.77 -15.33
CA ASP A 161 10.63 -3.64 -16.77
C ASP A 161 9.75 -2.56 -17.43
N ALA A 162 8.56 -2.31 -16.86
CA ALA A 162 7.62 -1.32 -17.39
C ALA A 162 7.99 0.13 -17.06
N CYS A 163 8.53 0.42 -15.86
CA CYS A 163 8.80 1.81 -15.45
C CYS A 163 10.23 2.07 -14.97
N GLY A 164 11.10 1.06 -14.94
CA GLY A 164 12.50 1.17 -14.52
C GLY A 164 12.69 1.50 -13.02
N LYS A 165 11.63 1.37 -12.20
CA LYS A 165 11.71 1.62 -10.76
C LYS A 165 11.90 0.34 -9.97
N GLU A 166 12.48 0.48 -8.78
CA GLU A 166 12.67 -0.63 -7.88
C GLU A 166 11.33 -1.21 -7.40
N MET A 167 11.26 -2.53 -7.35
CA MET A 167 10.21 -3.31 -6.74
C MET A 167 10.84 -4.37 -5.83
N TYR A 168 10.06 -4.92 -4.93
CA TYR A 168 10.56 -5.73 -3.83
C TYR A 168 9.70 -6.97 -3.65
N ALA A 169 10.32 -8.09 -3.28
CA ALA A 169 9.63 -9.30 -2.86
C ALA A 169 10.26 -9.85 -1.59
N SER A 170 9.43 -10.36 -0.69
CA SER A 170 9.90 -11.12 0.46
C SER A 170 10.29 -12.54 0.03
N GLN A 171 11.13 -13.19 0.83
CA GLN A 171 11.51 -14.58 0.59
C GLN A 171 10.28 -15.49 0.49
N SER A 172 9.25 -15.27 1.30
CA SER A 172 8.01 -16.05 1.26
C SER A 172 7.25 -15.90 -0.07
N GLN A 173 7.31 -14.73 -0.71
CA GLN A 173 6.70 -14.52 -2.03
C GLN A 173 7.49 -15.26 -3.13
N VAL A 174 8.81 -15.22 -3.05
CA VAL A 174 9.70 -15.92 -3.99
C VAL A 174 9.50 -17.44 -3.89
N GLU A 175 9.48 -18.00 -2.68
CA GLU A 175 9.24 -19.43 -2.42
C GLU A 175 7.85 -19.88 -2.87
N ALA A 176 6.84 -19.02 -2.71
CA ALA A 176 5.47 -19.30 -3.14
C ALA A 176 5.25 -19.11 -4.66
N SER A 177 6.27 -18.70 -5.43
CA SER A 177 6.12 -18.30 -6.84
C SER A 177 4.99 -17.28 -7.03
N ALA A 178 5.01 -16.25 -6.19
CA ALA A 178 3.92 -15.28 -6.12
C ALA A 178 4.01 -14.20 -7.21
N THR A 179 2.87 -13.60 -7.51
CA THR A 179 2.82 -12.37 -8.31
C THR A 179 3.05 -11.17 -7.41
N VAL A 180 4.02 -10.32 -7.79
CA VAL A 180 4.40 -9.10 -7.08
C VAL A 180 4.06 -7.89 -7.93
N GLU A 181 3.38 -6.91 -7.33
CA GLU A 181 2.98 -5.68 -8.00
C GLU A 181 4.01 -4.57 -7.80
N CYS A 182 4.38 -3.87 -8.87
CA CYS A 182 5.25 -2.71 -8.79
C CYS A 182 4.56 -1.56 -8.02
N PRO A 183 5.14 -1.05 -6.92
CA PRO A 183 4.51 -0.01 -6.11
C PRO A 183 4.39 1.34 -6.81
N THR A 184 5.07 1.51 -7.97
CA THR A 184 5.05 2.76 -8.74
C THR A 184 4.03 2.74 -9.86
N CYS A 185 4.00 1.70 -10.70
CA CYS A 185 3.16 1.66 -11.89
C CYS A 185 2.06 0.59 -11.85
N GLY A 186 2.03 -0.27 -10.81
CA GLY A 186 1.08 -1.37 -10.69
C GLY A 186 1.35 -2.56 -11.61
N ASN A 187 2.50 -2.56 -12.32
CA ASN A 187 2.87 -3.70 -13.16
C ASN A 187 3.10 -4.95 -12.31
N LYS A 188 2.60 -6.10 -12.75
CA LYS A 188 2.71 -7.36 -12.03
C LYS A 188 3.80 -8.24 -12.64
N HIS A 189 4.58 -8.86 -11.77
CA HIS A 189 5.67 -9.76 -12.12
C HIS A 189 5.53 -11.05 -11.34
N LEU A 190 5.72 -12.17 -12.02
CA LEU A 190 5.87 -13.47 -11.38
C LEU A 190 7.30 -13.56 -10.84
N VAL A 191 7.45 -13.82 -9.55
CA VAL A 191 8.75 -14.01 -8.90
C VAL A 191 8.82 -15.46 -8.44
N ARG A 192 9.82 -16.22 -8.89
CA ARG A 192 10.00 -17.62 -8.52
C ARG A 192 11.48 -17.97 -8.33
N CYS A 193 11.73 -18.92 -7.47
CA CYS A 193 13.07 -19.49 -7.28
C CYS A 193 13.45 -20.35 -8.48
N GLU A 194 14.64 -20.18 -9.03
CA GLU A 194 15.22 -21.07 -10.03
C GLU A 194 16.15 -22.09 -9.35
N ASN A 195 16.93 -21.61 -8.38
CA ASN A 195 17.79 -22.41 -7.50
C ASN A 195 18.00 -21.66 -6.17
N GLU A 196 18.81 -22.18 -5.24
CA GLU A 196 19.01 -21.59 -3.91
C GLU A 196 19.55 -20.14 -3.93
N GLU A 197 20.19 -19.71 -5.02
CA GLU A 197 20.82 -18.38 -5.13
C GLU A 197 20.19 -17.50 -6.21
N THR A 198 19.39 -18.07 -7.13
CA THR A 198 18.89 -17.38 -8.31
C THR A 198 17.38 -17.42 -8.38
N TYR A 199 16.77 -16.28 -8.65
CA TYR A 199 15.34 -16.21 -8.92
C TYR A 199 15.08 -15.55 -10.27
N ILE A 200 13.96 -15.95 -10.86
CA ILE A 200 13.45 -15.42 -12.12
C ILE A 200 12.35 -14.44 -11.81
N VAL A 201 12.40 -13.30 -12.48
CA VAL A 201 11.35 -12.28 -12.47
C VAL A 201 10.80 -12.19 -13.88
N GLU A 202 9.58 -12.63 -14.08
CA GLU A 202 8.90 -12.64 -15.38
C GLU A 202 7.73 -11.65 -15.35
N PRO A 203 7.54 -10.83 -16.40
CA PRO A 203 6.31 -10.05 -16.53
C PRO A 203 5.12 -11.01 -16.59
N SER A 204 4.11 -10.80 -15.78
CA SER A 204 2.89 -11.59 -15.83
C SER A 204 2.04 -11.14 -17.00
N ASN A 205 1.90 -11.97 -18.07
CA ASN A 205 0.97 -11.82 -19.20
C ASN A 205 0.47 -10.39 -19.50
N LEU A 206 1.40 -9.46 -19.76
CA LEU A 206 1.08 -8.04 -19.85
C LEU A 206 1.28 -7.53 -21.28
N CYS A 207 0.31 -6.76 -21.74
CA CYS A 207 0.54 -5.79 -22.81
C CYS A 207 1.06 -4.48 -22.22
N ILE A 208 2.12 -3.92 -22.78
CA ILE A 208 2.61 -2.59 -22.42
C ILE A 208 2.18 -1.61 -23.51
N ALA A 209 1.39 -0.61 -23.13
CA ALA A 209 0.98 0.47 -24.04
C ALA A 209 1.49 1.83 -23.51
N PRO A 210 1.94 2.74 -24.40
CA PRO A 210 2.34 4.07 -23.98
C PRO A 210 1.11 4.91 -23.60
N CYS A 211 1.18 5.65 -22.51
CA CYS A 211 0.19 6.66 -22.19
C CYS A 211 0.08 7.68 -23.33
N MET A 212 -1.11 7.95 -23.83
CA MET A 212 -1.32 8.88 -24.95
C MET A 212 -0.89 10.30 -24.62
N LYS A 213 -0.94 10.69 -23.31
CA LYS A 213 -0.60 12.05 -22.84
C LYS A 213 0.89 12.20 -22.54
N CYS A 214 1.48 11.37 -21.71
CA CYS A 214 2.86 11.55 -21.21
C CYS A 214 3.86 10.52 -21.75
N LYS A 215 3.41 9.57 -22.57
CA LYS A 215 4.21 8.50 -23.18
C LYS A 215 4.82 7.49 -22.18
N SER A 216 4.53 7.61 -20.89
CA SER A 216 4.96 6.61 -19.89
C SER A 216 4.34 5.25 -20.19
N PRO A 217 5.07 4.15 -20.00
CA PRO A 217 4.55 2.81 -20.22
C PRO A 217 3.43 2.50 -19.21
N MET A 218 2.36 1.88 -19.67
CA MET A 218 1.22 1.40 -18.87
C MET A 218 1.12 -0.10 -19.08
N ALA A 219 1.13 -0.85 -17.99
CA ALA A 219 0.91 -2.28 -17.98
C ALA A 219 -0.59 -2.58 -17.99
N ILE A 220 -1.03 -3.47 -18.89
CA ILE A 220 -2.43 -3.84 -19.07
C ILE A 220 -2.52 -5.36 -18.98
N GLU A 221 -3.27 -5.87 -18.03
CA GLU A 221 -3.56 -7.29 -17.94
C GLU A 221 -4.65 -7.70 -18.95
N HIS A 222 -4.57 -8.90 -19.48
CA HIS A 222 -5.58 -9.42 -20.40
C HIS A 222 -7.01 -9.40 -19.82
N LEU A 223 -7.15 -9.48 -18.49
CA LEU A 223 -8.44 -9.44 -17.82
C LEU A 223 -8.97 -8.01 -17.57
N GLU A 224 -8.10 -7.00 -17.72
CA GLU A 224 -8.48 -5.58 -17.53
C GLU A 224 -9.02 -4.93 -18.82
N VAL A 225 -9.16 -5.69 -19.89
CA VAL A 225 -9.76 -5.18 -21.14
C VAL A 225 -11.23 -4.85 -20.89
N ASN A 226 -11.67 -3.69 -21.37
CA ASN A 226 -12.92 -2.99 -21.07
C ASN A 226 -12.95 -2.23 -19.73
N GLU A 227 -11.87 -2.20 -18.98
CA GLU A 227 -11.74 -1.35 -17.79
C GLU A 227 -11.07 -0.01 -18.09
N ARG A 228 -11.28 0.94 -17.18
CA ARG A 228 -10.59 2.23 -17.24
C ARG A 228 -9.38 2.20 -16.32
N LYS A 229 -8.20 2.44 -16.88
CA LYS A 229 -6.94 2.49 -16.14
C LYS A 229 -6.32 3.88 -16.15
N ALA A 230 -5.94 4.38 -14.99
CA ALA A 230 -5.24 5.65 -14.87
C ALA A 230 -3.74 5.46 -15.11
N CYS A 231 -3.13 6.37 -15.85
CA CYS A 231 -1.67 6.40 -15.99
C CYS A 231 -1.02 6.70 -14.64
N TRP A 232 -0.12 5.86 -14.20
CA TRP A 232 0.60 5.98 -12.94
C TRP A 232 1.42 7.28 -12.80
N ASN A 233 1.88 7.84 -13.95
CA ASN A 233 2.72 9.03 -13.97
C ASN A 233 1.94 10.35 -14.04
N CYS A 234 0.86 10.42 -14.83
CA CYS A 234 0.13 11.68 -15.05
C CYS A 234 -1.37 11.64 -14.72
N GLY A 235 -1.87 10.51 -14.21
CA GLY A 235 -3.27 10.33 -13.82
C GLY A 235 -4.29 10.27 -14.98
N GLN A 236 -3.84 10.38 -16.25
CA GLN A 236 -4.76 10.32 -17.38
C GLN A 236 -5.46 8.97 -17.44
N LEU A 237 -6.79 8.97 -17.48
CA LEU A 237 -7.59 7.76 -17.67
C LEU A 237 -7.54 7.32 -19.13
N HIS A 238 -7.33 6.01 -19.32
CA HIS A 238 -7.39 5.31 -20.58
C HIS A 238 -8.42 4.20 -20.52
N HIS A 239 -9.05 3.93 -21.66
CA HIS A 239 -9.92 2.79 -21.86
C HIS A 239 -9.28 1.87 -22.89
N PHE A 240 -9.22 0.59 -22.60
CA PHE A 240 -8.62 -0.42 -23.47
C PHE A 240 -9.69 -1.40 -23.92
N ASP A 241 -9.79 -1.57 -25.26
CA ASP A 241 -10.72 -2.49 -25.91
C ASP A 241 -9.99 -3.49 -26.78
N TRP A 242 -10.57 -4.67 -26.92
CA TRP A 242 -10.16 -5.62 -27.95
C TRP A 242 -10.76 -5.22 -29.28
N VAL A 243 -9.88 -5.00 -30.28
CA VAL A 243 -10.31 -4.81 -31.67
C VAL A 243 -10.00 -6.08 -32.45
N TYR A 244 -11.06 -6.75 -32.93
CA TYR A 244 -10.93 -7.87 -33.86
C TYR A 244 -10.83 -7.33 -35.28
N THR A 245 -9.66 -7.52 -35.92
CA THR A 245 -9.43 -7.14 -37.32
C THR A 245 -9.14 -8.39 -38.15
N MET A 246 -9.76 -8.48 -39.33
CA MET A 246 -9.42 -9.51 -40.30
C MET A 246 -8.15 -9.03 -41.05
N VAL A 247 -7.05 -9.78 -40.89
CA VAL A 247 -5.83 -9.55 -41.65
C VAL A 247 -5.86 -10.45 -42.89
N GLN A 248 -5.73 -9.85 -44.08
CA GLN A 248 -5.53 -10.67 -45.28
C GLN A 248 -4.14 -11.31 -45.22
N PRO A 249 -4.01 -12.63 -45.52
CA PRO A 249 -2.70 -13.26 -45.56
C PRO A 249 -1.82 -12.58 -46.60
N ASP A 250 -0.58 -12.24 -46.22
CA ASP A 250 0.40 -11.68 -47.13
C ASP A 250 0.58 -12.61 -48.33
N SER A 251 0.48 -12.08 -49.53
CA SER A 251 0.58 -12.84 -50.78
C SER A 251 1.92 -13.56 -51.00
N GLU A 252 2.91 -13.30 -50.14
CA GLU A 252 4.22 -13.95 -50.15
C GLU A 252 4.34 -15.24 -49.31
N ALA A 253 3.36 -15.54 -48.46
CA ALA A 253 3.37 -16.75 -47.65
C ALA A 253 2.83 -18.01 -48.36
N SER A 254 2.11 -17.83 -49.49
CA SER A 254 1.51 -18.95 -50.23
C SER A 254 2.49 -19.71 -51.15
N SER A 255 3.72 -19.25 -51.31
CA SER A 255 4.69 -19.90 -52.22
C SER A 255 5.66 -20.90 -51.50
N LYS A 256 5.49 -21.18 -50.24
CA LYS A 256 6.37 -22.08 -49.47
C LYS A 256 5.71 -23.36 -48.96
N ILE A 257 4.48 -23.69 -49.35
CA ILE A 257 3.77 -24.91 -48.92
C ILE A 257 3.66 -25.96 -50.03
N GLU A 258 4.17 -25.71 -51.22
CA GLU A 258 4.26 -26.72 -52.31
C GLU A 258 5.73 -26.98 -52.65
N ALA A 259 6.43 -27.76 -51.83
CA ALA A 259 7.64 -28.51 -52.21
C ALA A 259 7.90 -29.59 -51.19
#